data_180d183c840eab0770bc3641a0c423d1
#
_entry.id   180d183c840eab0770bc3641a0c423d1
#
_cell.length_a   1.000
_cell.length_b   1.000
_cell.length_c   1.000
_cell.angle_alpha   90.00
_cell.angle_beta   90.00
_cell.angle_gamma   90.00
#
_symmetry.space_group_name_H-M   'P 1'
#
loop_
_entity.id
_entity.type
_entity.pdbx_description
1 polymer ?
#
loop_
_entity_poly.entity_id
_entity_poly.type
_entity_poly.pdbx_seq_one_letter_code
_entity_poly.pdbx_strand_id
1 'polypeptide(L)'
;MRLAELAGRRVGVWGHGREGRAAVRAALTAGAAEVVVVDAVPPTDLPPGVQTGADVAALAGCDVVFRSPGISPYREDARALAARTSLTSGTGVALAEFAARDVPTLCVTGTKGKSTTSALAAAVLGAAGRPAVHAGNIGTPLLDVLLDEVVADAPPTHRTSLVVEVSSYQAAAVEGWSGWGAVTSLAPEHLDWHGDVATYYRDKLHVFAGCGPASVVVSAQARPVAEQHLDPAVLVDPADVVPEARLDGFRPERLAGVHNVANVHVALAACVRMGVDLERSADAVRAAVADFRALPHRLSPVATRNGVTFVDDALSTTPVSVRAAIDAFTGQQVTLIAGGQDRGLDYTDLAAAVVARDGGVQVLTIPDTGARFAADIRAAAAAAGVDAPVTETASLADAVAEALSTARPGGLVLLSPGAPSYNRFRNYEELARTYEQILLDAGASRV
;
A
#
# COMPACT_ATOMS: atom_id res chain seq x y z
N MET A 1 -8.88 -22.47 -3.18
CA MET A 1 -8.44 -23.39 -2.09
C MET A 1 -8.93 -22.85 -0.75
N ARG A 2 -9.39 -23.74 0.14
CA ARG A 2 -9.87 -23.40 1.49
C ARG A 2 -8.93 -23.96 2.57
N LEU A 3 -9.01 -23.40 3.79
CA LEU A 3 -8.15 -23.77 4.90
C LEU A 3 -8.25 -25.28 5.24
N ALA A 4 -9.48 -25.82 5.27
CA ALA A 4 -9.70 -27.23 5.58
C ALA A 4 -9.05 -28.19 4.57
N GLU A 5 -8.77 -27.76 3.35
CA GLU A 5 -8.12 -28.57 2.31
C GLU A 5 -6.61 -28.80 2.60
N LEU A 6 -6.04 -28.10 3.59
CA LEU A 6 -4.65 -28.29 4.01
C LEU A 6 -4.48 -29.48 4.97
N ALA A 7 -5.57 -29.95 5.58
CA ALA A 7 -5.52 -31.05 6.56
C ALA A 7 -4.92 -32.33 5.97
N GLY A 8 -3.95 -32.92 6.68
CA GLY A 8 -3.27 -34.13 6.27
C GLY A 8 -2.32 -33.99 5.06
N ARG A 9 -2.16 -32.78 4.50
CA ARG A 9 -1.28 -32.54 3.36
C ARG A 9 0.13 -32.15 3.78
N ARG A 10 1.09 -32.36 2.89
CA ARG A 10 2.41 -31.77 2.97
C ARG A 10 2.36 -30.37 2.36
N VAL A 11 2.54 -29.34 3.21
CA VAL A 11 2.40 -27.94 2.85
C VAL A 11 3.76 -27.26 2.78
N GLY A 12 4.05 -26.65 1.64
CA GLY A 12 5.21 -25.80 1.46
C GLY A 12 4.91 -24.33 1.74
N VAL A 13 5.88 -23.58 2.23
CA VAL A 13 5.83 -22.12 2.36
C VAL A 13 7.09 -21.54 1.75
N TRP A 14 6.94 -20.79 0.68
CA TRP A 14 8.05 -20.14 -0.03
C TRP A 14 8.09 -18.65 0.32
N GLY A 15 9.10 -18.27 1.11
CA GLY A 15 9.27 -16.97 1.72
C GLY A 15 8.66 -16.89 3.13
N HIS A 16 9.46 -16.51 4.13
CA HIS A 16 9.08 -16.48 5.57
C HIS A 16 8.93 -15.05 6.12
N GLY A 17 8.49 -14.10 5.27
CA GLY A 17 8.06 -12.78 5.71
C GLY A 17 6.72 -12.82 6.49
N ARG A 18 6.04 -11.68 6.66
CA ARG A 18 4.76 -11.61 7.38
C ARG A 18 3.72 -12.60 6.84
N GLU A 19 3.50 -12.61 5.53
CA GLU A 19 2.56 -13.53 4.87
C GLU A 19 2.98 -15.00 5.00
N GLY A 20 4.28 -15.30 4.92
CA GLY A 20 4.79 -16.67 5.09
C GLY A 20 4.61 -17.19 6.51
N ARG A 21 4.85 -16.36 7.54
CA ARG A 21 4.56 -16.72 8.93
C ARG A 21 3.07 -17.00 9.17
N ALA A 22 2.19 -16.19 8.57
CA ALA A 22 0.75 -16.43 8.61
C ALA A 22 0.38 -17.76 7.91
N ALA A 23 1.02 -18.08 6.77
CA ALA A 23 0.81 -19.34 6.07
C ALA A 23 1.28 -20.56 6.87
N VAL A 24 2.42 -20.47 7.58
CA VAL A 24 2.87 -21.52 8.52
C VAL A 24 1.84 -21.74 9.61
N ARG A 25 1.36 -20.68 10.26
CA ARG A 25 0.30 -20.79 11.28
C ARG A 25 -0.97 -21.43 10.72
N ALA A 26 -1.38 -21.00 9.52
CA ALA A 26 -2.57 -21.55 8.86
C ALA A 26 -2.44 -23.05 8.58
N ALA A 27 -1.29 -23.49 8.06
CA ALA A 27 -1.03 -24.89 7.79
C ALA A 27 -1.07 -25.74 9.06
N LEU A 28 -0.44 -25.27 10.14
CA LEU A 28 -0.44 -25.96 11.43
C LEU A 28 -1.86 -26.00 12.04
N THR A 29 -2.58 -24.89 12.03
CA THR A 29 -3.97 -24.81 12.53
C THR A 29 -4.92 -25.72 11.75
N ALA A 30 -4.72 -25.84 10.46
CA ALA A 30 -5.50 -26.73 9.59
C ALA A 30 -5.16 -28.21 9.75
N GLY A 31 -4.13 -28.58 10.50
CA GLY A 31 -3.70 -29.97 10.69
C GLY A 31 -2.94 -30.53 9.48
N ALA A 32 -2.07 -29.73 8.85
CA ALA A 32 -1.14 -30.22 7.83
C ALA A 32 -0.28 -31.35 8.40
N ALA A 33 -0.02 -32.40 7.62
CA ALA A 33 0.82 -33.53 8.04
C ALA A 33 2.30 -33.14 8.15
N GLU A 34 2.74 -32.24 7.31
CA GLU A 34 4.11 -31.73 7.28
C GLU A 34 4.11 -30.27 6.77
N VAL A 35 4.97 -29.44 7.33
CA VAL A 35 5.17 -28.06 6.86
C VAL A 35 6.65 -27.84 6.55
N VAL A 36 6.96 -27.43 5.32
CA VAL A 36 8.33 -27.17 4.84
C VAL A 36 8.44 -25.70 4.44
N VAL A 37 9.38 -24.98 5.05
CA VAL A 37 9.63 -23.55 4.76
C VAL A 37 10.92 -23.39 3.96
N VAL A 38 10.87 -22.59 2.91
CA VAL A 38 12.04 -22.16 2.14
C VAL A 38 12.08 -20.65 2.07
N ASP A 39 13.21 -20.06 2.43
CA ASP A 39 13.48 -18.63 2.28
C ASP A 39 14.93 -18.40 1.82
N ALA A 40 15.23 -17.24 1.25
CA ALA A 40 16.58 -16.87 0.84
C ALA A 40 17.56 -16.81 2.03
N VAL A 41 17.05 -16.46 3.21
CA VAL A 41 17.76 -16.57 4.49
C VAL A 41 17.01 -17.61 5.33
N PRO A 42 17.65 -18.71 5.74
CA PRO A 42 16.99 -19.73 6.55
C PRO A 42 16.37 -19.12 7.82
N PRO A 43 15.08 -19.34 8.07
CA PRO A 43 14.42 -18.78 9.25
C PRO A 43 14.89 -19.49 10.53
N THR A 44 15.07 -18.74 11.60
CA THR A 44 15.51 -19.21 12.93
C THR A 44 14.38 -19.29 13.95
N ASP A 45 13.19 -18.78 13.60
CA ASP A 45 12.02 -18.61 14.47
C ASP A 45 10.85 -19.53 14.07
N LEU A 46 11.14 -20.73 13.56
CA LEU A 46 10.11 -21.67 13.17
C LEU A 46 9.48 -22.38 14.36
N PRO A 47 8.15 -22.63 14.33
CA PRO A 47 7.48 -23.46 15.32
C PRO A 47 8.01 -24.90 15.35
N PRO A 48 7.88 -25.64 16.48
CA PRO A 48 8.25 -27.05 16.55
C PRO A 48 7.55 -27.89 15.47
N GLY A 49 8.31 -28.77 14.83
CA GLY A 49 7.81 -29.68 13.79
C GLY A 49 7.79 -29.08 12.38
N VAL A 50 8.09 -27.80 12.22
CA VAL A 50 8.26 -27.18 10.88
C VAL A 50 9.68 -27.41 10.39
N GLN A 51 9.81 -27.86 9.14
CA GLN A 51 11.10 -28.16 8.52
C GLN A 51 11.59 -26.99 7.69
N THR A 52 12.91 -26.85 7.55
CA THR A 52 13.53 -25.90 6.62
C THR A 52 14.05 -26.65 5.40
N GLY A 53 13.63 -26.25 4.20
CA GLY A 53 14.21 -26.73 2.95
C GLY A 53 15.47 -25.93 2.58
N ALA A 54 16.43 -26.59 1.94
CA ALA A 54 17.68 -25.98 1.52
C ALA A 54 17.48 -24.97 0.37
N ASP A 55 16.56 -25.26 -0.52
CA ASP A 55 16.23 -24.45 -1.70
C ASP A 55 14.79 -24.74 -2.16
N VAL A 56 14.36 -24.10 -3.25
CA VAL A 56 13.01 -24.25 -3.80
C VAL A 56 12.69 -25.68 -4.26
N ALA A 57 13.69 -26.51 -4.59
CA ALA A 57 13.47 -27.90 -5.01
C ALA A 57 12.90 -28.75 -3.86
N ALA A 58 13.16 -28.39 -2.60
CA ALA A 58 12.56 -29.04 -1.44
C ALA A 58 11.02 -28.92 -1.39
N LEU A 59 10.45 -27.94 -2.07
CA LEU A 59 8.99 -27.72 -2.16
C LEU A 59 8.33 -28.57 -3.24
N ALA A 60 9.09 -29.16 -4.17
CA ALA A 60 8.53 -29.91 -5.30
C ALA A 60 7.77 -31.20 -4.89
N GLY A 61 7.98 -31.66 -3.65
CA GLY A 61 7.25 -32.80 -3.08
C GLY A 61 6.06 -32.40 -2.19
N CYS A 62 5.75 -31.13 -2.07
CA CYS A 62 4.58 -30.65 -1.34
C CYS A 62 3.31 -30.77 -2.19
N ASP A 63 2.18 -31.06 -1.55
CA ASP A 63 0.87 -31.10 -2.22
C ASP A 63 0.37 -29.71 -2.61
N VAL A 64 0.77 -28.71 -1.81
CA VAL A 64 0.45 -27.30 -2.02
C VAL A 64 1.56 -26.42 -1.47
N VAL A 65 1.83 -25.30 -2.13
CA VAL A 65 2.83 -24.33 -1.71
C VAL A 65 2.24 -22.94 -1.61
N PHE A 66 2.30 -22.35 -0.42
CA PHE A 66 2.06 -20.92 -0.24
C PHE A 66 3.26 -20.14 -0.78
N ARG A 67 3.06 -19.38 -1.82
CA ARG A 67 4.07 -18.49 -2.40
C ARG A 67 3.88 -17.08 -1.83
N SER A 68 4.90 -16.55 -1.16
CA SER A 68 4.88 -15.16 -0.69
C SER A 68 4.73 -14.16 -1.84
N PRO A 69 3.99 -13.05 -1.65
CA PRO A 69 3.72 -12.08 -2.71
C PRO A 69 4.98 -11.49 -3.35
N GLY A 70 6.06 -11.30 -2.61
CA GLY A 70 7.33 -10.79 -3.12
C GLY A 70 8.04 -11.69 -4.13
N ILE A 71 7.64 -12.96 -4.23
CA ILE A 71 8.22 -13.92 -5.18
C ILE A 71 7.40 -13.90 -6.46
N SER A 72 7.99 -13.45 -7.57
CA SER A 72 7.29 -13.37 -8.86
C SER A 72 6.95 -14.76 -9.42
N PRO A 73 5.71 -15.00 -9.90
CA PRO A 73 5.35 -16.25 -10.58
C PRO A 73 6.01 -16.40 -11.95
N TYR A 74 6.60 -15.34 -12.46
CA TYR A 74 7.25 -15.29 -13.78
C TYR A 74 8.70 -15.73 -13.75
N ARG A 75 9.27 -15.97 -12.58
CA ARG A 75 10.61 -16.57 -12.41
C ARG A 75 10.63 -18.00 -12.93
N GLU A 76 11.78 -18.44 -13.41
CA GLU A 76 11.96 -19.80 -13.94
C GLU A 76 11.69 -20.87 -12.87
N ASP A 77 12.23 -20.69 -11.66
CA ASP A 77 12.02 -21.61 -10.53
C ASP A 77 10.55 -21.67 -10.08
N ALA A 78 9.82 -20.54 -10.14
CA ALA A 78 8.40 -20.51 -9.81
C ALA A 78 7.55 -21.26 -10.85
N ARG A 79 7.86 -21.11 -12.14
CA ARG A 79 7.20 -21.85 -13.22
C ARG A 79 7.50 -23.35 -13.13
N ALA A 80 8.75 -23.71 -12.86
CA ALA A 80 9.16 -25.10 -12.68
C ALA A 80 8.44 -25.75 -11.48
N LEU A 81 8.28 -25.03 -10.37
CA LEU A 81 7.54 -25.50 -9.21
C LEU A 81 6.04 -25.63 -9.51
N ALA A 82 5.43 -24.64 -10.16
CA ALA A 82 4.01 -24.66 -10.54
C ALA A 82 3.62 -25.82 -11.46
N ALA A 83 4.58 -26.34 -12.23
CA ALA A 83 4.37 -27.53 -13.06
C ALA A 83 4.30 -28.85 -12.26
N ARG A 84 4.66 -28.82 -10.97
CA ARG A 84 4.80 -30.01 -10.11
C ARG A 84 3.88 -30.02 -8.90
N THR A 85 3.47 -28.84 -8.42
CA THR A 85 2.64 -28.66 -7.24
C THR A 85 1.68 -27.49 -7.40
N SER A 86 0.61 -27.50 -6.64
CA SER A 86 -0.35 -26.38 -6.60
C SER A 86 0.25 -25.21 -5.85
N LEU A 87 0.30 -24.04 -6.49
CA LEU A 87 0.69 -22.80 -5.83
C LEU A 87 -0.54 -22.05 -5.34
N THR A 88 -0.46 -21.50 -4.14
CA THR A 88 -1.52 -20.68 -3.55
C THR A 88 -0.92 -19.46 -2.83
N SER A 89 -1.80 -18.59 -2.31
CA SER A 89 -1.39 -17.44 -1.49
C SER A 89 -2.25 -17.34 -0.23
N GLY A 90 -1.70 -16.74 0.83
CA GLY A 90 -2.46 -16.48 2.06
C GLY A 90 -3.68 -15.61 1.82
N THR A 91 -3.54 -14.57 0.99
CA THR A 91 -4.65 -13.69 0.59
C THR A 91 -5.75 -14.47 -0.15
N GLY A 92 -5.39 -15.34 -1.10
CA GLY A 92 -6.35 -16.16 -1.87
C GLY A 92 -7.12 -17.14 -0.98
N VAL A 93 -6.42 -17.85 -0.10
CA VAL A 93 -7.07 -18.79 0.85
C VAL A 93 -8.00 -18.05 1.79
N ALA A 94 -7.57 -16.93 2.38
CA ALA A 94 -8.39 -16.17 3.31
C ALA A 94 -9.65 -15.59 2.62
N LEU A 95 -9.53 -15.01 1.43
CA LEU A 95 -10.67 -14.50 0.67
C LEU A 95 -11.68 -15.61 0.31
N ALA A 96 -11.20 -16.81 -0.04
CA ALA A 96 -12.05 -17.95 -0.30
C ALA A 96 -12.82 -18.41 0.96
N GLU A 97 -12.16 -18.36 2.14
CA GLU A 97 -12.81 -18.70 3.41
C GLU A 97 -13.87 -17.65 3.80
N PHE A 98 -13.54 -16.36 3.71
CA PHE A 98 -14.50 -15.31 4.02
C PHE A 98 -15.69 -15.29 3.07
N ALA A 99 -15.46 -15.53 1.77
CA ALA A 99 -16.55 -15.69 0.79
C ALA A 99 -17.49 -16.87 1.13
N ALA A 100 -16.92 -18.01 1.53
CA ALA A 100 -17.71 -19.19 1.90
C ALA A 100 -18.49 -19.01 3.23
N ARG A 101 -18.17 -17.98 4.00
CA ARG A 101 -18.87 -17.59 5.22
C ARG A 101 -19.80 -16.40 5.04
N ASP A 102 -20.02 -15.97 3.78
CA ASP A 102 -20.81 -14.79 3.41
C ASP A 102 -20.37 -13.48 4.12
N VAL A 103 -19.07 -13.35 4.42
CA VAL A 103 -18.54 -12.14 5.04
C VAL A 103 -18.46 -11.03 3.99
N PRO A 104 -19.17 -9.90 4.16
CA PRO A 104 -19.13 -8.80 3.22
C PRO A 104 -17.71 -8.24 3.09
N THR A 105 -17.10 -8.38 1.91
CA THR A 105 -15.70 -8.03 1.70
C THR A 105 -15.56 -7.01 0.57
N LEU A 106 -14.81 -5.93 0.84
CA LEU A 106 -14.35 -4.94 -0.12
C LEU A 106 -12.85 -5.08 -0.36
N CYS A 107 -12.44 -5.46 -1.55
CA CYS A 107 -11.03 -5.42 -1.96
C CYS A 107 -10.71 -4.07 -2.61
N VAL A 108 -9.68 -3.39 -2.11
CA VAL A 108 -9.22 -2.10 -2.63
C VAL A 108 -7.84 -2.26 -3.25
N THR A 109 -7.72 -1.94 -4.53
CA THR A 109 -6.44 -1.93 -5.24
C THR A 109 -6.21 -0.62 -6.00
N GLY A 110 -5.06 -0.51 -6.64
CA GLY A 110 -4.63 0.63 -7.44
C GLY A 110 -3.12 0.82 -7.35
N THR A 111 -2.56 1.70 -8.14
CA THR A 111 -1.14 2.03 -8.03
C THR A 111 -0.91 2.91 -6.80
N LYS A 112 -1.64 4.01 -6.67
CA LYS A 112 -1.61 4.92 -5.52
C LYS A 112 -3.03 5.04 -4.92
N GLY A 113 -3.14 5.50 -3.67
CA GLY A 113 -4.42 5.74 -3.00
C GLY A 113 -5.04 4.54 -2.29
N LYS A 114 -4.58 3.31 -2.51
CA LYS A 114 -5.11 2.07 -1.90
C LYS A 114 -5.34 2.19 -0.39
N SER A 115 -4.29 2.50 0.34
CA SER A 115 -4.31 2.49 1.81
C SER A 115 -5.24 3.56 2.38
N THR A 116 -5.20 4.76 1.79
CA THR A 116 -6.10 5.86 2.18
C THR A 116 -7.55 5.47 1.92
N THR A 117 -7.86 4.94 0.72
CA THR A 117 -9.22 4.56 0.33
C THR A 117 -9.73 3.38 1.16
N SER A 118 -8.91 2.36 1.42
CA SER A 118 -9.33 1.21 2.23
C SER A 118 -9.57 1.60 3.69
N ALA A 119 -8.70 2.41 4.28
CA ALA A 119 -8.90 2.89 5.65
C ALA A 119 -10.10 3.86 5.76
N LEU A 120 -10.29 4.75 4.77
CA LEU A 120 -11.50 5.59 4.68
C LEU A 120 -12.76 4.74 4.57
N ALA A 121 -12.78 3.71 3.72
CA ALA A 121 -13.93 2.81 3.58
C ALA A 121 -14.26 2.11 4.91
N ALA A 122 -13.26 1.65 5.65
CA ALA A 122 -13.46 1.05 6.97
C ALA A 122 -14.04 2.07 7.97
N ALA A 123 -13.55 3.31 7.97
CA ALA A 123 -14.08 4.38 8.81
C ALA A 123 -15.53 4.75 8.45
N VAL A 124 -15.85 4.86 7.15
CA VAL A 124 -17.20 5.13 6.64
C VAL A 124 -18.17 4.01 7.04
N LEU A 125 -17.79 2.74 6.85
CA LEU A 125 -18.60 1.59 7.28
C LEU A 125 -18.86 1.64 8.78
N GLY A 126 -17.82 1.88 9.59
CA GLY A 126 -17.94 2.01 11.05
C GLY A 126 -18.89 3.15 11.46
N ALA A 127 -18.75 4.33 10.85
CA ALA A 127 -19.61 5.50 11.10
C ALA A 127 -21.07 5.22 10.70
N ALA A 128 -21.30 4.42 9.67
CA ALA A 128 -22.63 3.97 9.24
C ALA A 128 -23.21 2.83 10.11
N GLY A 129 -22.59 2.49 11.24
CA GLY A 129 -23.03 1.41 12.14
C GLY A 129 -22.75 0.00 11.63
N ARG A 130 -21.82 -0.15 10.69
CA ARG A 130 -21.37 -1.43 10.13
C ARG A 130 -19.89 -1.62 10.48
N PRO A 131 -19.56 -2.29 11.58
CA PRO A 131 -18.17 -2.53 11.97
C PRO A 131 -17.37 -3.14 10.82
N ALA A 132 -16.13 -2.68 10.62
CA ALA A 132 -15.26 -3.20 9.58
C ALA A 132 -13.86 -3.47 10.12
N VAL A 133 -13.27 -4.57 9.68
CA VAL A 133 -11.85 -4.89 9.88
C VAL A 133 -11.07 -4.46 8.65
N HIS A 134 -10.04 -3.66 8.84
CA HIS A 134 -9.11 -3.24 7.79
C HIS A 134 -7.84 -4.08 7.86
N ALA A 135 -7.50 -4.77 6.76
CA ALA A 135 -6.39 -5.73 6.71
C ALA A 135 -5.78 -5.86 5.31
N GLY A 136 -4.79 -6.71 5.14
CA GLY A 136 -4.20 -7.10 3.86
C GLY A 136 -2.76 -6.63 3.65
N ASN A 137 -2.48 -5.97 2.54
CA ASN A 137 -1.13 -5.51 2.18
C ASN A 137 -0.48 -4.59 3.23
N ILE A 138 -1.27 -3.76 3.89
CA ILE A 138 -0.89 -2.96 5.06
C ILE A 138 -1.61 -3.51 6.31
N GLY A 139 -0.93 -3.41 7.46
CA GLY A 139 -1.46 -3.89 8.73
C GLY A 139 -1.35 -5.40 8.89
N THR A 140 -2.41 -6.03 9.36
CA THR A 140 -2.46 -7.48 9.63
C THR A 140 -2.65 -8.26 8.32
N PRO A 141 -1.86 -9.30 8.04
CA PRO A 141 -2.13 -10.23 6.94
C PRO A 141 -3.55 -10.79 7.02
N LEU A 142 -4.22 -10.88 5.87
CA LEU A 142 -5.63 -11.31 5.87
C LEU A 142 -5.81 -12.74 6.42
N LEU A 143 -4.82 -13.60 6.23
CA LEU A 143 -4.81 -14.95 6.77
C LEU A 143 -4.73 -14.95 8.30
N ASP A 144 -4.04 -13.98 8.92
CA ASP A 144 -4.01 -13.85 10.38
C ASP A 144 -5.36 -13.42 10.94
N VAL A 145 -6.05 -12.49 10.28
CA VAL A 145 -7.42 -12.10 10.64
C VAL A 145 -8.35 -13.32 10.64
N LEU A 146 -8.23 -14.17 9.61
CA LEU A 146 -8.99 -15.42 9.55
C LEU A 146 -8.65 -16.37 10.71
N LEU A 147 -7.36 -16.52 11.03
CA LEU A 147 -6.92 -17.45 12.09
C LEU A 147 -7.34 -16.97 13.48
N ASP A 148 -7.32 -15.68 13.74
CA ASP A 148 -7.79 -15.11 15.01
C ASP A 148 -9.28 -15.42 15.22
N GLU A 149 -10.10 -15.36 14.18
CA GLU A 149 -11.51 -15.76 14.24
C GLU A 149 -11.71 -17.27 14.44
N VAL A 150 -10.90 -18.09 13.77
CA VAL A 150 -10.96 -19.56 13.89
C VAL A 150 -10.54 -20.02 15.28
N VAL A 151 -9.46 -19.45 15.83
CA VAL A 151 -8.95 -19.81 17.17
C VAL A 151 -9.88 -19.33 18.29
N ALA A 152 -10.54 -18.19 18.09
CA ALA A 152 -11.48 -17.65 19.07
C ALA A 152 -12.81 -18.42 19.14
N ASP A 153 -13.03 -19.40 18.25
CA ASP A 153 -14.32 -20.10 18.06
C ASP A 153 -15.51 -19.11 17.95
N ALA A 154 -15.17 -17.90 17.50
CA ALA A 154 -16.13 -16.83 17.31
C ALA A 154 -16.71 -16.99 15.90
N PRO A 155 -18.01 -17.26 15.75
CA PRO A 155 -18.59 -17.17 14.42
C PRO A 155 -18.32 -15.74 13.90
N PRO A 156 -17.87 -15.58 12.63
CA PRO A 156 -17.80 -14.26 12.06
C PRO A 156 -19.19 -13.68 12.25
N THR A 157 -19.25 -12.59 13.02
CA THR A 157 -20.54 -11.94 13.18
C THR A 157 -20.89 -11.45 11.80
N HIS A 158 -21.99 -11.91 11.22
CA HIS A 158 -22.55 -11.47 9.91
C HIS A 158 -22.73 -9.93 9.83
N ARG A 159 -22.26 -9.22 10.81
CA ARG A 159 -22.31 -7.76 10.98
C ARG A 159 -20.96 -7.09 10.76
N THR A 160 -19.85 -7.82 10.71
CA THR A 160 -18.51 -7.23 10.48
C THR A 160 -18.16 -7.34 9.00
N SER A 161 -17.86 -6.21 8.36
CA SER A 161 -17.37 -6.18 6.99
C SER A 161 -15.85 -6.29 6.98
N LEU A 162 -15.27 -6.81 5.92
CA LEU A 162 -13.83 -6.75 5.67
C LEU A 162 -13.53 -5.68 4.63
N VAL A 163 -12.51 -4.88 4.88
CA VAL A 163 -11.90 -3.98 3.90
C VAL A 163 -10.46 -4.39 3.72
N VAL A 164 -10.15 -4.91 2.56
CA VAL A 164 -8.86 -5.54 2.27
C VAL A 164 -8.06 -4.70 1.29
N GLU A 165 -6.93 -4.17 1.71
CA GLU A 165 -5.97 -3.60 0.78
C GLU A 165 -5.25 -4.72 0.04
N VAL A 166 -5.28 -4.70 -1.31
CA VAL A 166 -4.66 -5.74 -2.14
C VAL A 166 -3.59 -5.12 -3.05
N SER A 167 -2.33 -5.57 -2.92
CA SER A 167 -1.25 -5.23 -3.85
C SER A 167 -1.39 -5.99 -5.17
N SER A 168 -0.67 -5.55 -6.23
CA SER A 168 -0.62 -6.31 -7.49
C SER A 168 -0.02 -7.71 -7.31
N TYR A 169 0.93 -7.85 -6.39
CA TYR A 169 1.58 -9.13 -6.06
C TYR A 169 0.62 -10.13 -5.41
N GLN A 170 -0.27 -9.64 -4.54
CA GLN A 170 -1.31 -10.45 -3.91
C GLN A 170 -2.44 -10.76 -4.90
N ALA A 171 -2.90 -9.75 -5.65
CA ALA A 171 -3.99 -9.87 -6.61
C ALA A 171 -3.71 -10.92 -7.69
N ALA A 172 -2.47 -11.01 -8.17
CA ALA A 172 -2.03 -11.99 -9.16
C ALA A 172 -2.24 -13.46 -8.76
N ALA A 173 -2.45 -13.74 -7.47
CA ALA A 173 -2.61 -15.09 -6.94
C ALA A 173 -4.00 -15.36 -6.34
N VAL A 174 -4.98 -14.44 -6.53
CA VAL A 174 -6.37 -14.62 -6.07
C VAL A 174 -7.19 -15.22 -7.19
N GLU A 175 -7.80 -16.36 -6.93
CA GLU A 175 -8.65 -17.05 -7.89
C GLU A 175 -10.08 -17.21 -7.35
N GLY A 176 -11.06 -17.00 -8.22
CA GLY A 176 -12.46 -17.34 -7.96
C GLY A 176 -13.14 -16.54 -6.85
N TRP A 177 -12.54 -15.44 -6.39
CA TRP A 177 -13.17 -14.56 -5.43
C TRP A 177 -14.21 -13.64 -6.11
N SER A 178 -15.33 -13.44 -5.42
CA SER A 178 -16.38 -12.51 -5.82
C SER A 178 -16.80 -11.68 -4.60
N GLY A 179 -16.92 -10.37 -4.77
CA GLY A 179 -17.31 -9.44 -3.72
C GLY A 179 -17.33 -8.02 -4.25
N TRP A 180 -17.11 -7.05 -3.38
CA TRP A 180 -17.07 -5.64 -3.75
C TRP A 180 -15.65 -5.20 -4.04
N GLY A 181 -15.44 -4.41 -5.08
CA GLY A 181 -14.15 -3.90 -5.50
C GLY A 181 -14.05 -2.39 -5.53
N ALA A 182 -12.83 -1.88 -5.35
CA ALA A 182 -12.50 -0.48 -5.58
C ALA A 182 -11.12 -0.36 -6.23
N VAL A 183 -11.04 0.41 -7.32
CA VAL A 183 -9.78 0.73 -8.02
C VAL A 183 -9.52 2.23 -7.93
N THR A 184 -8.42 2.60 -7.29
CA THR A 184 -8.12 4.02 -6.99
C THR A 184 -7.39 4.73 -8.11
N SER A 185 -6.28 4.18 -8.58
CA SER A 185 -5.50 4.72 -9.69
C SER A 185 -4.72 3.62 -10.40
N LEU A 186 -4.40 3.80 -11.67
CA LEU A 186 -3.58 2.89 -12.46
C LEU A 186 -2.49 3.67 -13.22
N ALA A 187 -1.24 3.33 -12.94
CA ALA A 187 -0.04 3.82 -13.63
C ALA A 187 1.02 2.71 -13.59
N PRO A 188 1.97 2.65 -14.53
CA PRO A 188 3.01 1.62 -14.55
C PRO A 188 3.85 1.62 -13.27
N GLU A 189 4.02 0.45 -12.65
CA GLU A 189 4.83 0.24 -11.44
C GLU A 189 5.25 -1.24 -11.36
N HIS A 190 6.30 -1.56 -10.59
CA HIS A 190 6.73 -2.94 -10.30
C HIS A 190 7.04 -3.80 -11.55
N LEU A 191 7.62 -3.21 -12.62
CA LEU A 191 7.91 -3.93 -13.86
C LEU A 191 9.01 -4.98 -13.70
N ASP A 192 9.88 -4.83 -12.73
CA ASP A 192 10.87 -5.83 -12.30
C ASP A 192 10.23 -7.15 -11.83
N TRP A 193 9.04 -7.10 -11.25
CA TRP A 193 8.29 -8.26 -10.79
C TRP A 193 7.32 -8.80 -11.84
N HIS A 194 6.61 -7.91 -12.58
CA HIS A 194 5.57 -8.28 -13.54
C HIS A 194 6.10 -8.51 -14.96
N GLY A 195 7.29 -7.97 -15.28
CA GLY A 195 7.93 -8.04 -16.58
C GLY A 195 7.55 -6.89 -17.53
N ASP A 196 6.26 -6.57 -17.65
CA ASP A 196 5.76 -5.49 -18.50
C ASP A 196 4.49 -4.83 -17.94
N VAL A 197 4.10 -3.71 -18.56
CA VAL A 197 2.95 -2.88 -18.11
C VAL A 197 1.61 -3.62 -18.27
N ALA A 198 1.42 -4.36 -19.35
CA ALA A 198 0.16 -5.08 -19.61
C ALA A 198 -0.04 -6.20 -18.59
N THR A 199 1.02 -6.94 -18.27
CA THR A 199 1.06 -7.96 -17.23
C THR A 199 0.77 -7.35 -15.85
N TYR A 200 1.39 -6.18 -15.53
CA TYR A 200 1.13 -5.48 -14.28
C TYR A 200 -0.36 -5.12 -14.10
N TYR A 201 -1.00 -4.56 -15.13
CA TYR A 201 -2.42 -4.20 -15.04
C TYR A 201 -3.32 -5.42 -14.96
N ARG A 202 -3.07 -6.43 -15.76
CA ARG A 202 -3.79 -7.70 -15.71
C ARG A 202 -3.72 -8.32 -14.32
N ASP A 203 -2.53 -8.46 -13.77
CA ASP A 203 -2.29 -9.07 -12.45
C ASP A 203 -2.96 -8.27 -11.33
N LYS A 204 -2.85 -6.93 -11.37
CA LYS A 204 -3.46 -6.04 -10.38
C LYS A 204 -4.98 -6.14 -10.35
N LEU A 205 -5.61 -6.27 -11.51
CA LEU A 205 -7.07 -6.32 -11.67
C LEU A 205 -7.63 -7.75 -11.56
N HIS A 206 -6.76 -8.76 -11.57
CA HIS A 206 -7.14 -10.17 -11.53
C HIS A 206 -8.03 -10.53 -10.32
N VAL A 207 -7.83 -9.88 -9.17
CA VAL A 207 -8.67 -10.07 -7.98
C VAL A 207 -10.16 -9.84 -8.25
N PHE A 208 -10.53 -9.09 -9.29
CA PHE A 208 -11.91 -8.77 -9.64
C PHE A 208 -12.48 -9.66 -10.76
N ALA A 209 -11.73 -10.62 -11.27
CA ALA A 209 -12.15 -11.47 -12.38
C ALA A 209 -13.44 -12.29 -12.10
N GLY A 210 -13.74 -12.55 -10.83
CA GLY A 210 -14.95 -13.27 -10.41
C GLY A 210 -16.08 -12.36 -9.92
N CYS A 211 -15.92 -11.04 -9.98
CA CYS A 211 -16.90 -10.09 -9.46
C CYS A 211 -18.14 -9.98 -10.36
N GLY A 212 -19.30 -9.74 -9.74
CA GLY A 212 -20.57 -9.61 -10.45
C GLY A 212 -20.80 -8.22 -11.05
N PRO A 213 -21.93 -8.03 -11.76
CA PRO A 213 -22.25 -6.74 -12.38
C PRO A 213 -22.28 -5.59 -11.37
N ALA A 214 -21.76 -4.43 -11.77
CA ALA A 214 -21.74 -3.20 -11.01
C ALA A 214 -21.19 -3.34 -9.58
N SER A 215 -20.19 -4.22 -9.38
CA SER A 215 -19.60 -4.49 -8.06
C SER A 215 -18.23 -3.83 -7.84
N VAL A 216 -17.59 -3.29 -8.88
CA VAL A 216 -16.25 -2.71 -8.81
C VAL A 216 -16.30 -1.21 -9.11
N VAL A 217 -16.11 -0.39 -8.10
CA VAL A 217 -16.04 1.06 -8.26
C VAL A 217 -14.65 1.45 -8.76
N VAL A 218 -14.60 2.18 -9.88
CA VAL A 218 -13.33 2.53 -10.54
C VAL A 218 -13.24 4.05 -10.72
N SER A 219 -12.16 4.66 -10.22
CA SER A 219 -11.92 6.07 -10.41
C SER A 219 -11.85 6.46 -11.90
N ALA A 220 -12.18 7.69 -12.23
CA ALA A 220 -12.10 8.20 -13.61
C ALA A 220 -10.70 8.02 -14.22
N GLN A 221 -9.63 8.19 -13.41
CA GLN A 221 -8.25 8.00 -13.87
C GLN A 221 -7.92 6.53 -14.21
N ALA A 222 -8.46 5.58 -13.46
CA ALA A 222 -8.18 4.17 -13.64
C ALA A 222 -9.07 3.51 -14.72
N ARG A 223 -10.22 4.10 -15.01
CA ARG A 223 -11.27 3.51 -15.86
C ARG A 223 -10.80 3.08 -17.25
N PRO A 224 -10.07 3.93 -18.04
CA PRO A 224 -9.64 3.54 -19.39
C PRO A 224 -8.76 2.29 -19.43
N VAL A 225 -7.98 2.04 -18.38
CA VAL A 225 -7.16 0.84 -18.26
C VAL A 225 -8.00 -0.34 -17.74
N ALA A 226 -8.87 -0.11 -16.76
CA ALA A 226 -9.70 -1.17 -16.19
C ALA A 226 -10.61 -1.81 -17.25
N GLU A 227 -11.19 -1.03 -18.16
CA GLU A 227 -12.04 -1.49 -19.26
C GLU A 227 -11.31 -2.38 -20.28
N GLN A 228 -9.98 -2.35 -20.31
CA GLN A 228 -9.19 -3.25 -21.17
C GLN A 228 -8.93 -4.62 -20.54
N HIS A 229 -9.16 -4.78 -19.23
CA HIS A 229 -8.79 -5.96 -18.47
C HIS A 229 -9.96 -6.62 -17.72
N LEU A 230 -11.07 -5.91 -17.54
CA LEU A 230 -12.28 -6.40 -16.86
C LEU A 230 -13.50 -6.20 -17.76
N ASP A 231 -14.52 -7.04 -17.58
CA ASP A 231 -15.82 -6.84 -18.23
C ASP A 231 -16.39 -5.47 -17.81
N PRO A 232 -16.70 -4.56 -18.74
CA PRO A 232 -17.29 -3.27 -18.41
C PRO A 232 -18.57 -3.36 -17.56
N ALA A 233 -19.31 -4.47 -17.64
CA ALA A 233 -20.52 -4.67 -16.84
C ALA A 233 -20.25 -4.75 -15.32
N VAL A 234 -19.04 -5.12 -14.89
CA VAL A 234 -18.68 -5.14 -13.47
C VAL A 234 -18.27 -3.76 -12.92
N LEU A 235 -17.95 -2.80 -13.82
CA LEU A 235 -17.38 -1.51 -13.48
C LEU A 235 -18.45 -0.46 -13.21
N VAL A 236 -18.24 0.35 -12.18
CA VAL A 236 -19.13 1.46 -11.79
C VAL A 236 -18.32 2.74 -11.64
N ASP A 237 -18.82 3.85 -12.19
CA ASP A 237 -18.26 5.16 -11.93
C ASP A 237 -18.67 5.62 -10.52
N PRO A 238 -17.75 6.15 -9.70
CA PRO A 238 -18.12 6.73 -8.40
C PRO A 238 -19.23 7.77 -8.49
N ALA A 239 -19.29 8.58 -9.57
CA ALA A 239 -20.29 9.63 -9.77
C ALA A 239 -21.69 9.08 -10.03
N ASP A 240 -21.81 7.88 -10.60
CA ASP A 240 -23.10 7.20 -10.77
C ASP A 240 -23.69 6.71 -9.45
N VAL A 241 -22.85 6.54 -8.41
CA VAL A 241 -23.26 6.07 -7.08
C VAL A 241 -23.42 7.23 -6.09
N VAL A 242 -22.45 8.12 -6.06
CA VAL A 242 -22.41 9.33 -5.23
C VAL A 242 -22.14 10.52 -6.15
N PRO A 243 -23.19 11.26 -6.57
CA PRO A 243 -23.01 12.42 -7.44
C PRO A 243 -22.05 13.45 -6.88
N GLU A 244 -21.23 14.07 -7.73
CA GLU A 244 -20.20 15.04 -7.32
C GLU A 244 -20.76 16.20 -6.47
N ALA A 245 -21.97 16.66 -6.77
CA ALA A 245 -22.63 17.70 -5.98
C ALA A 245 -22.86 17.31 -4.51
N ARG A 246 -22.82 16.03 -4.16
CA ARG A 246 -22.91 15.55 -2.78
C ARG A 246 -21.55 15.50 -2.07
N LEU A 247 -20.43 15.48 -2.82
CA LEU A 247 -19.07 15.36 -2.25
C LEU A 247 -18.67 16.57 -1.44
N ASP A 248 -19.20 17.75 -1.72
CA ASP A 248 -18.89 18.98 -0.96
C ASP A 248 -19.19 18.85 0.54
N GLY A 249 -20.12 17.96 0.90
CA GLY A 249 -20.42 17.63 2.29
C GLY A 249 -19.47 16.60 2.94
N PHE A 250 -18.55 16.00 2.17
CA PHE A 250 -17.66 14.92 2.64
C PHE A 250 -16.19 15.26 2.34
N ARG A 251 -15.74 16.42 2.78
CA ARG A 251 -14.36 16.85 2.55
C ARG A 251 -13.42 16.33 3.62
N PRO A 252 -12.26 15.74 3.24
CA PRO A 252 -11.25 15.30 4.20
C PRO A 252 -10.43 16.51 4.67
N GLU A 253 -10.82 17.14 5.76
CA GLU A 253 -10.21 18.38 6.25
C GLU A 253 -8.75 18.19 6.72
N ARG A 254 -8.41 16.97 7.12
CA ARG A 254 -7.09 16.61 7.68
C ARG A 254 -6.20 15.83 6.71
N LEU A 255 -6.62 15.65 5.45
CA LEU A 255 -5.82 15.01 4.41
C LEU A 255 -5.37 16.04 3.38
N ALA A 256 -4.06 16.21 3.25
CA ALA A 256 -3.49 17.07 2.21
C ALA A 256 -3.65 16.44 0.81
N GLY A 257 -3.86 17.30 -0.18
CA GLY A 257 -3.83 16.96 -1.62
C GLY A 257 -5.19 16.64 -2.25
N VAL A 258 -5.40 17.18 -3.44
CA VAL A 258 -6.63 17.04 -4.22
C VAL A 258 -6.97 15.59 -4.59
N HIS A 259 -5.95 14.73 -4.70
CA HIS A 259 -6.14 13.29 -4.97
C HIS A 259 -6.92 12.59 -3.84
N ASN A 260 -6.90 13.13 -2.61
CA ASN A 260 -7.65 12.56 -1.50
C ASN A 260 -9.16 12.80 -1.63
N VAL A 261 -9.60 13.81 -2.36
CA VAL A 261 -11.03 13.98 -2.71
C VAL A 261 -11.49 12.82 -3.59
N ALA A 262 -10.67 12.41 -4.57
CA ALA A 262 -10.97 11.24 -5.40
C ALA A 262 -10.96 9.94 -4.57
N ASN A 263 -10.02 9.78 -3.63
CA ASN A 263 -9.99 8.63 -2.71
C ASN A 263 -11.25 8.56 -1.84
N VAL A 264 -11.73 9.70 -1.33
CA VAL A 264 -13.01 9.78 -0.58
C VAL A 264 -14.17 9.38 -1.47
N HIS A 265 -14.24 9.88 -2.70
CA HIS A 265 -15.31 9.56 -3.65
C HIS A 265 -15.40 8.05 -3.90
N VAL A 266 -14.26 7.42 -4.23
CA VAL A 266 -14.19 5.96 -4.44
C VAL A 266 -14.60 5.19 -3.17
N ALA A 267 -14.12 5.62 -1.99
CA ALA A 267 -14.47 4.97 -0.72
C ALA A 267 -15.96 5.06 -0.41
N LEU A 268 -16.57 6.25 -0.54
CA LEU A 268 -18.00 6.46 -0.33
C LEU A 268 -18.85 5.63 -1.29
N ALA A 269 -18.52 5.67 -2.58
CA ALA A 269 -19.24 4.91 -3.60
C ALA A 269 -19.15 3.40 -3.35
N ALA A 270 -17.97 2.89 -2.98
CA ALA A 270 -17.81 1.48 -2.63
C ALA A 270 -18.64 1.10 -1.40
N CYS A 271 -18.67 1.94 -0.35
CA CYS A 271 -19.48 1.71 0.84
C CYS A 271 -20.99 1.72 0.53
N VAL A 272 -21.45 2.62 -0.34
CA VAL A 272 -22.86 2.63 -0.81
C VAL A 272 -23.17 1.35 -1.58
N ARG A 273 -22.27 0.88 -2.44
CA ARG A 273 -22.43 -0.42 -3.13
C ARG A 273 -22.51 -1.60 -2.16
N MET A 274 -21.82 -1.51 -1.03
CA MET A 274 -21.94 -2.48 0.06
C MET A 274 -23.21 -2.31 0.91
N GLY A 275 -24.08 -1.34 0.60
CA GLY A 275 -25.37 -1.11 1.25
C GLY A 275 -25.34 -0.08 2.39
N VAL A 276 -24.37 0.84 2.39
CA VAL A 276 -24.41 2.03 3.28
C VAL A 276 -25.47 3.00 2.76
N ASP A 277 -26.38 3.38 3.64
CA ASP A 277 -27.33 4.46 3.40
C ASP A 277 -26.70 5.80 3.84
N LEU A 278 -26.19 6.56 2.86
CA LEU A 278 -25.55 7.86 3.12
C LEU A 278 -26.56 8.94 3.57
N GLU A 279 -27.86 8.81 3.32
CA GLU A 279 -28.84 9.80 3.79
C GLU A 279 -29.05 9.61 5.30
N ARG A 280 -29.25 8.38 5.71
CA ARG A 280 -29.45 8.03 7.11
C ARG A 280 -28.21 8.24 7.98
N SER A 281 -27.01 8.01 7.43
CA SER A 281 -25.73 8.09 8.16
C SER A 281 -24.93 9.36 7.86
N ALA A 282 -25.53 10.34 7.16
CA ALA A 282 -24.82 11.50 6.60
C ALA A 282 -23.91 12.22 7.62
N ASP A 283 -24.43 12.56 8.79
CA ASP A 283 -23.68 13.35 9.77
C ASP A 283 -22.51 12.57 10.36
N ALA A 284 -22.72 11.29 10.69
CA ALA A 284 -21.67 10.44 11.22
C ALA A 284 -20.56 10.17 10.18
N VAL A 285 -20.95 9.95 8.92
CA VAL A 285 -20.00 9.72 7.82
C VAL A 285 -19.22 11.00 7.49
N ARG A 286 -19.89 12.19 7.48
CA ARG A 286 -19.21 13.48 7.30
C ARG A 286 -18.15 13.71 8.38
N ALA A 287 -18.52 13.52 9.64
CA ALA A 287 -17.59 13.64 10.75
C ALA A 287 -16.40 12.67 10.61
N ALA A 288 -16.66 11.41 10.26
CA ALA A 288 -15.60 10.41 10.07
C ALA A 288 -14.65 10.78 8.91
N VAL A 289 -15.16 11.32 7.80
CA VAL A 289 -14.33 11.77 6.68
C VAL A 289 -13.55 13.03 7.03
N ALA A 290 -14.17 14.02 7.66
CA ALA A 290 -13.51 15.27 8.07
C ALA A 290 -12.39 15.03 9.09
N ASP A 291 -12.64 14.15 10.07
CA ASP A 291 -11.67 13.81 11.11
C ASP A 291 -10.63 12.76 10.67
N PHE A 292 -10.79 12.17 9.50
CA PHE A 292 -9.89 11.13 9.03
C PHE A 292 -8.47 11.70 8.86
N ARG A 293 -7.51 11.10 9.57
CA ARG A 293 -6.10 11.51 9.53
C ARG A 293 -5.33 10.71 8.50
N ALA A 294 -4.24 11.31 8.00
CA ALA A 294 -3.27 10.59 7.18
C ALA A 294 -2.82 9.31 7.91
N LEU A 295 -2.69 8.23 7.16
CA LEU A 295 -2.11 7.00 7.70
C LEU A 295 -0.65 7.25 8.09
N PRO A 296 -0.13 6.56 9.09
CA PRO A 296 1.28 6.66 9.43
C PRO A 296 2.18 6.52 8.19
N HIS A 297 3.21 7.33 8.11
CA HIS A 297 4.19 7.32 7.00
C HIS A 297 3.63 7.70 5.61
N ARG A 298 2.47 8.40 5.56
CA ARG A 298 1.84 8.91 4.33
C ARG A 298 1.38 10.35 4.51
N LEU A 299 2.23 11.30 4.14
CA LEU A 299 2.00 12.74 4.34
C LEU A 299 1.51 13.06 5.76
N SER A 300 2.01 12.34 6.75
CA SER A 300 1.59 12.43 8.14
C SER A 300 2.38 13.53 8.87
N PRO A 301 1.77 14.61 9.35
CA PRO A 301 2.45 15.55 10.22
C PRO A 301 2.90 14.83 11.51
N VAL A 302 4.19 14.94 11.85
CA VAL A 302 4.78 14.24 13.01
C VAL A 302 5.30 15.21 14.08
N ALA A 303 5.75 16.39 13.68
CA ALA A 303 6.25 17.39 14.61
C ALA A 303 6.08 18.82 14.09
N THR A 304 6.17 19.79 15.01
CA THR A 304 6.25 21.22 14.68
C THR A 304 7.38 21.86 15.46
N ARG A 305 8.04 22.86 14.84
CA ARG A 305 9.05 23.70 15.51
C ARG A 305 9.12 25.07 14.84
N ASN A 306 9.08 26.14 15.62
CA ASN A 306 9.20 27.53 15.14
C ASN A 306 8.24 27.87 13.97
N GLY A 307 7.03 27.32 13.97
CA GLY A 307 6.05 27.52 12.90
C GLY A 307 6.31 26.72 11.63
N VAL A 308 7.28 25.79 11.63
CA VAL A 308 7.53 24.82 10.57
C VAL A 308 6.85 23.50 10.91
N THR A 309 6.18 22.89 9.96
CA THR A 309 5.58 21.56 10.09
C THR A 309 6.51 20.49 9.48
N PHE A 310 6.74 19.40 10.19
CA PHE A 310 7.52 18.26 9.74
C PHE A 310 6.58 17.11 9.38
N VAL A 311 6.71 16.62 8.14
CA VAL A 311 5.80 15.63 7.56
C VAL A 311 6.58 14.36 7.20
N ASP A 312 6.06 13.23 7.64
CA ASP A 312 6.54 11.89 7.33
C ASP A 312 5.77 11.29 6.16
N ASP A 313 6.48 10.99 5.08
CA ASP A 313 6.00 10.30 3.88
C ASP A 313 6.99 9.18 3.48
N ALA A 314 7.55 8.49 4.48
CA ALA A 314 8.59 7.48 4.30
C ALA A 314 8.17 6.28 3.42
N LEU A 315 6.88 6.07 3.20
CA LEU A 315 6.33 5.08 2.24
C LEU A 315 6.46 5.48 0.78
N SER A 316 6.84 6.71 0.46
CA SER A 316 7.06 7.17 -0.92
C SER A 316 8.43 6.75 -1.42
N THR A 317 8.46 5.58 -2.08
CA THR A 317 9.69 4.92 -2.56
C THR A 317 9.94 5.06 -4.06
N THR A 318 9.20 5.94 -4.74
CA THR A 318 9.34 6.20 -6.19
C THR A 318 9.31 7.70 -6.49
N PRO A 319 9.97 8.17 -7.58
CA PRO A 319 9.92 9.58 -7.99
C PRO A 319 8.50 10.11 -8.20
N VAL A 320 7.60 9.30 -8.77
CA VAL A 320 6.19 9.66 -8.98
C VAL A 320 5.46 9.91 -7.66
N SER A 321 5.77 9.13 -6.61
CA SER A 321 5.15 9.36 -5.29
C SER A 321 5.66 10.63 -4.62
N VAL A 322 6.96 10.94 -4.76
CA VAL A 322 7.54 12.21 -4.27
C VAL A 322 6.91 13.39 -4.99
N ARG A 323 6.72 13.30 -6.31
CA ARG A 323 6.04 14.33 -7.10
C ARG A 323 4.64 14.59 -6.53
N ALA A 324 3.83 13.54 -6.33
CA ALA A 324 2.51 13.68 -5.75
C ALA A 324 2.54 14.26 -4.32
N ALA A 325 3.57 13.92 -3.54
CA ALA A 325 3.76 14.44 -2.19
C ALA A 325 4.06 15.94 -2.17
N ILE A 326 4.94 16.44 -3.03
CA ILE A 326 5.20 17.90 -3.12
C ILE A 326 4.01 18.67 -3.70
N ASP A 327 3.27 18.09 -4.64
CA ASP A 327 2.08 18.70 -5.24
C ASP A 327 0.91 18.79 -4.24
N ALA A 328 0.87 17.93 -3.21
CA ALA A 328 -0.13 17.99 -2.15
C ALA A 328 -0.07 19.28 -1.31
N PHE A 329 1.06 19.98 -1.30
CA PHE A 329 1.30 21.19 -0.51
C PHE A 329 1.41 22.44 -1.40
N THR A 330 0.50 22.60 -2.36
CA THR A 330 0.47 23.76 -3.26
C THR A 330 0.39 25.07 -2.47
N GLY A 331 1.20 26.05 -2.89
CA GLY A 331 1.26 27.37 -2.24
C GLY A 331 2.09 27.44 -0.96
N GLN A 332 2.65 26.33 -0.50
CA GLN A 332 3.58 26.30 0.64
C GLN A 332 5.03 26.15 0.19
N GLN A 333 5.96 26.73 0.95
CA GLN A 333 7.37 26.45 0.77
C GLN A 333 7.69 25.06 1.32
N VAL A 334 8.30 24.20 0.49
CA VAL A 334 8.65 22.82 0.84
C VAL A 334 10.17 22.65 0.92
N THR A 335 10.65 22.10 2.01
CA THR A 335 11.99 21.51 2.09
C THR A 335 11.84 20.00 2.00
N LEU A 336 12.25 19.42 0.89
CA LEU A 336 12.17 17.97 0.63
C LEU A 336 13.44 17.27 1.09
N ILE A 337 13.30 16.21 1.91
CA ILE A 337 14.40 15.28 2.21
C ILE A 337 14.14 14.01 1.39
N ALA A 338 15.07 13.70 0.45
CA ALA A 338 14.93 12.57 -0.47
C ALA A 338 16.25 11.81 -0.66
N GLY A 339 16.15 10.52 -0.98
CA GLY A 339 17.26 9.61 -1.21
C GLY A 339 17.06 8.26 -0.54
N GLY A 340 17.91 7.29 -0.84
CA GLY A 340 17.86 5.92 -0.33
C GLY A 340 18.50 4.94 -1.30
N GLN A 341 18.17 3.66 -1.20
CA GLN A 341 18.75 2.59 -2.02
C GLN A 341 18.50 2.81 -3.51
N ASP A 342 19.56 2.80 -4.29
CA ASP A 342 19.45 2.94 -5.75
C ASP A 342 18.89 1.65 -6.39
N ARG A 343 17.81 1.82 -7.16
CA ARG A 343 17.15 0.78 -7.96
C ARG A 343 17.10 1.13 -9.45
N GLY A 344 17.90 2.09 -9.89
CA GLY A 344 17.94 2.52 -11.28
C GLY A 344 16.72 3.31 -11.75
N LEU A 345 15.90 3.87 -10.84
CA LEU A 345 14.74 4.68 -11.20
C LEU A 345 15.16 6.00 -11.85
N ASP A 346 14.37 6.47 -12.80
CA ASP A 346 14.56 7.77 -13.47
C ASP A 346 13.96 8.90 -12.61
N TYR A 347 14.75 9.92 -12.30
CA TYR A 347 14.33 11.11 -11.53
C TYR A 347 14.17 12.37 -12.40
N THR A 348 14.36 12.29 -13.71
CA THR A 348 14.37 13.44 -14.64
C THR A 348 13.07 14.25 -14.54
N ASP A 349 11.90 13.60 -14.60
CA ASP A 349 10.61 14.27 -14.51
C ASP A 349 10.37 14.91 -13.14
N LEU A 350 10.82 14.27 -12.06
CA LEU A 350 10.74 14.83 -10.71
C LEU A 350 11.66 16.04 -10.57
N ALA A 351 12.87 15.97 -11.09
CA ALA A 351 13.83 17.08 -11.09
C ALA A 351 13.29 18.29 -11.82
N ALA A 352 12.73 18.10 -13.02
CA ALA A 352 12.08 19.16 -13.78
C ALA A 352 10.92 19.79 -12.99
N ALA A 353 10.13 18.98 -12.32
CA ALA A 353 9.02 19.45 -11.51
C ALA A 353 9.44 20.24 -10.27
N VAL A 354 10.53 19.83 -9.60
CA VAL A 354 11.12 20.57 -8.47
C VAL A 354 11.54 21.96 -8.91
N VAL A 355 12.21 22.05 -10.05
CA VAL A 355 12.72 23.32 -10.60
C VAL A 355 11.58 24.26 -11.07
N ALA A 356 10.53 23.69 -11.68
CA ALA A 356 9.41 24.45 -12.23
C ALA A 356 8.35 24.86 -11.20
N ARG A 357 8.45 24.40 -9.92
CA ARG A 357 7.38 24.58 -8.97
C ARG A 357 7.27 26.03 -8.44
N ASP A 358 6.07 26.58 -8.55
CA ASP A 358 5.72 27.85 -7.91
C ASP A 358 5.83 27.77 -6.39
N GLY A 359 6.45 28.77 -5.76
CA GLY A 359 6.70 28.80 -4.31
C GLY A 359 8.02 28.10 -3.89
N GLY A 360 8.68 27.41 -4.84
CA GLY A 360 9.98 26.77 -4.65
C GLY A 360 9.94 25.46 -3.84
N VAL A 361 10.91 24.59 -4.14
CA VAL A 361 11.25 23.42 -3.33
C VAL A 361 12.75 23.47 -3.08
N GLN A 362 13.18 23.49 -1.82
CA GLN A 362 14.55 23.17 -1.47
C GLN A 362 14.68 21.66 -1.32
N VAL A 363 15.68 21.05 -1.93
CA VAL A 363 15.91 19.60 -1.81
C VAL A 363 17.18 19.33 -1.02
N LEU A 364 17.05 18.51 0.01
CA LEU A 364 18.15 17.97 0.80
C LEU A 364 18.26 16.49 0.48
N THR A 365 19.32 16.09 -0.21
CA THR A 365 19.45 14.69 -0.60
C THR A 365 20.28 13.91 0.38
N ILE A 366 19.84 12.67 0.66
CA ILE A 366 20.56 11.69 1.47
C ILE A 366 21.11 10.55 0.57
N PRO A 367 22.22 9.88 0.93
CA PRO A 367 22.78 8.80 0.12
C PRO A 367 21.79 7.62 -0.04
N ASP A 368 21.84 6.78 -1.09
CA ASP A 368 22.76 6.69 -2.23
C ASP A 368 22.19 7.38 -3.48
N THR A 369 20.88 7.23 -3.77
CA THR A 369 20.22 7.86 -4.94
C THR A 369 20.28 9.38 -4.91
N GLY A 370 20.51 9.95 -3.75
CA GLY A 370 20.54 11.40 -3.56
C GLY A 370 21.53 12.13 -4.46
N ALA A 371 22.71 11.57 -4.69
CA ALA A 371 23.71 12.18 -5.58
C ALA A 371 23.21 12.25 -7.05
N ARG A 372 22.57 11.18 -7.52
CA ARG A 372 21.99 11.15 -8.88
C ARG A 372 20.82 12.12 -9.00
N PHE A 373 19.90 12.11 -8.05
CA PHE A 373 18.79 13.06 -8.04
C PHE A 373 19.26 14.52 -7.96
N ALA A 374 20.30 14.81 -7.18
CA ALA A 374 20.93 16.14 -7.16
C ALA A 374 21.53 16.53 -8.51
N ALA A 375 22.15 15.59 -9.22
CA ALA A 375 22.67 15.83 -10.56
C ALA A 375 21.54 16.14 -11.58
N ASP A 376 20.43 15.40 -11.52
CA ASP A 376 19.26 15.64 -12.37
C ASP A 376 18.63 17.01 -12.10
N ILE A 377 18.53 17.42 -10.81
CA ILE A 377 18.04 18.76 -10.43
C ILE A 377 18.96 19.86 -10.98
N ARG A 378 20.28 19.70 -10.87
CA ARG A 378 21.25 20.68 -11.42
C ARG A 378 21.14 20.77 -12.95
N ALA A 379 20.95 19.64 -13.62
CA ALA A 379 20.77 19.65 -15.08
C ALA A 379 19.45 20.35 -15.48
N ALA A 380 18.35 20.07 -14.80
CA ALA A 380 17.07 20.72 -15.04
C ALA A 380 17.14 22.24 -14.76
N ALA A 381 17.78 22.65 -13.67
CA ALA A 381 17.97 24.06 -13.31
C ALA A 381 18.82 24.80 -14.31
N ALA A 382 19.92 24.20 -14.79
CA ALA A 382 20.76 24.76 -15.84
C ALA A 382 19.99 24.95 -17.14
N ALA A 383 19.15 23.98 -17.52
CA ALA A 383 18.28 24.08 -18.72
C ALA A 383 17.21 25.19 -18.57
N ALA A 384 16.75 25.46 -17.37
CA ALA A 384 15.78 26.52 -17.07
C ALA A 384 16.44 27.89 -16.81
N GLY A 385 17.76 27.97 -16.71
CA GLY A 385 18.49 29.21 -16.42
C GLY A 385 18.31 29.74 -15.00
N VAL A 386 18.09 28.83 -14.02
CA VAL A 386 17.90 29.16 -12.59
C VAL A 386 18.92 28.45 -11.70
N ASP A 387 19.05 28.91 -10.47
CA ASP A 387 19.89 28.22 -9.47
C ASP A 387 19.26 26.87 -9.05
N ALA A 388 20.10 25.86 -8.88
CA ALA A 388 19.64 24.53 -8.49
C ALA A 388 19.30 24.52 -6.98
N PRO A 389 18.06 24.28 -6.59
CA PRO A 389 17.62 24.32 -5.20
C PRO A 389 17.94 22.99 -4.48
N VAL A 390 19.21 22.52 -4.54
CA VAL A 390 19.61 21.23 -4.00
C VAL A 390 20.92 21.30 -3.21
N THR A 391 20.89 20.66 -2.03
CA THR A 391 22.06 20.44 -1.16
C THR A 391 22.21 18.94 -0.89
N GLU A 392 23.40 18.40 -1.11
CA GLU A 392 23.73 17.01 -0.77
C GLU A 392 24.18 16.94 0.68
N THR A 393 23.63 15.99 1.44
CA THR A 393 23.97 15.75 2.84
C THR A 393 24.52 14.34 3.05
N ALA A 394 25.32 14.14 4.10
CA ALA A 394 25.96 12.84 4.36
C ALA A 394 25.02 11.83 5.06
N SER A 395 23.98 12.32 5.73
CA SER A 395 23.04 11.49 6.48
C SER A 395 21.66 12.14 6.62
N LEU A 396 20.68 11.37 7.11
CA LEU A 396 19.37 11.89 7.50
C LEU A 396 19.51 12.97 8.61
N ALA A 397 20.42 12.76 9.56
CA ALA A 397 20.63 13.72 10.65
C ALA A 397 21.15 15.07 10.12
N ASP A 398 22.09 15.05 9.18
CA ASP A 398 22.60 16.27 8.54
C ASP A 398 21.51 16.96 7.72
N ALA A 399 20.68 16.20 6.99
CA ALA A 399 19.56 16.75 6.24
C ALA A 399 18.52 17.42 7.17
N VAL A 400 18.19 16.79 8.29
CA VAL A 400 17.28 17.39 9.29
C VAL A 400 17.88 18.63 9.93
N ALA A 401 19.18 18.62 10.28
CA ALA A 401 19.87 19.79 10.84
C ALA A 401 19.86 20.96 9.85
N GLU A 402 20.14 20.71 8.58
CA GLU A 402 20.08 21.73 7.51
C GLU A 402 18.64 22.25 7.33
N ALA A 403 17.63 21.35 7.30
CA ALA A 403 16.24 21.74 7.22
C ALA A 403 15.82 22.63 8.40
N LEU A 404 16.23 22.30 9.63
CA LEU A 404 15.94 23.09 10.83
C LEU A 404 16.58 24.49 10.80
N SER A 405 17.70 24.66 10.07
CA SER A 405 18.40 25.94 9.94
C SER A 405 17.85 26.82 8.83
N THR A 406 17.28 26.22 7.78
CA THR A 406 16.88 26.92 6.54
C THR A 406 15.38 27.07 6.36
N ALA A 407 14.57 26.18 6.94
CA ALA A 407 13.12 26.22 6.81
C ALA A 407 12.52 27.46 7.51
N ARG A 408 11.56 28.11 6.86
CA ARG A 408 10.93 29.35 7.34
C ARG A 408 9.59 29.06 8.00
N PRO A 409 9.16 29.90 8.98
CA PRO A 409 7.82 29.80 9.56
C PRO A 409 6.73 29.80 8.47
N GLY A 410 5.73 28.91 8.60
CA GLY A 410 4.69 28.68 7.59
C GLY A 410 5.07 27.68 6.49
N GLY A 411 6.36 27.30 6.40
CA GLY A 411 6.81 26.25 5.49
C GLY A 411 6.71 24.85 6.10
N LEU A 412 7.02 23.86 5.29
CA LEU A 412 7.04 22.47 5.74
C LEU A 412 8.34 21.75 5.32
N VAL A 413 8.75 20.79 6.14
CA VAL A 413 9.84 19.84 5.84
C VAL A 413 9.22 18.46 5.59
N LEU A 414 9.42 17.93 4.39
CA LEU A 414 8.82 16.69 3.92
C LEU A 414 9.88 15.60 3.78
N LEU A 415 9.82 14.57 4.62
CA LEU A 415 10.57 13.34 4.39
C LEU A 415 9.82 12.48 3.38
N SER A 416 10.24 12.48 2.12
CA SER A 416 9.66 11.65 1.05
C SER A 416 10.81 11.09 0.19
N PRO A 417 11.29 9.89 0.52
CA PRO A 417 12.59 9.39 0.04
C PRO A 417 12.70 9.23 -1.49
N GLY A 418 11.62 8.82 -2.17
CA GLY A 418 11.65 8.50 -3.59
C GLY A 418 12.44 7.23 -3.93
N ALA A 419 12.96 6.55 -2.92
CA ALA A 419 13.72 5.32 -3.01
C ALA A 419 13.48 4.46 -1.75
N PRO A 420 13.65 3.14 -1.79
CA PRO A 420 13.61 2.30 -0.60
C PRO A 420 14.74 2.63 0.38
N SER A 421 14.49 2.41 1.67
CA SER A 421 15.43 2.75 2.75
C SER A 421 16.34 1.59 3.20
N TYR A 422 16.26 0.41 2.56
CA TYR A 422 16.90 -0.84 3.03
C TYR A 422 18.43 -0.83 3.07
N ASN A 423 19.08 0.13 2.44
CA ASN A 423 20.53 0.29 2.47
C ASN A 423 21.07 0.78 3.83
N ARG A 424 20.25 1.52 4.59
CA ARG A 424 20.66 2.18 5.86
C ARG A 424 19.71 1.92 7.01
N PHE A 425 18.45 1.51 6.72
CA PHE A 425 17.41 1.23 7.69
C PHE A 425 16.81 -0.14 7.37
N ARG A 426 16.32 -0.86 8.37
CA ARG A 426 15.68 -2.16 8.17
C ARG A 426 14.42 -2.07 7.32
N ASN A 427 13.71 -0.95 7.43
CA ASN A 427 12.49 -0.66 6.69
C ASN A 427 12.14 0.84 6.79
N TYR A 428 11.07 1.24 6.11
CA TYR A 428 10.55 2.62 6.15
C TYR A 428 10.10 3.05 7.55
N GLU A 429 9.65 2.13 8.40
CA GLU A 429 9.21 2.45 9.77
C GLU A 429 10.40 2.85 10.66
N GLU A 430 11.56 2.24 10.47
CA GLU A 430 12.79 2.64 11.16
C GLU A 430 13.30 4.00 10.66
N LEU A 431 13.23 4.26 9.35
CA LEU A 431 13.54 5.57 8.77
C LEU A 431 12.66 6.65 9.39
N ALA A 432 11.35 6.45 9.41
CA ALA A 432 10.38 7.38 9.96
C ALA A 432 10.57 7.63 11.46
N ARG A 433 10.77 6.58 12.25
CA ARG A 433 11.05 6.71 13.69
C ARG A 433 12.36 7.47 13.94
N THR A 434 13.39 7.21 13.13
CA THR A 434 14.67 7.93 13.25
C THR A 434 14.48 9.40 12.91
N TYR A 435 13.71 9.72 11.87
CA TYR A 435 13.37 11.10 11.51
C TYR A 435 12.65 11.82 12.65
N GLU A 436 11.58 11.22 13.19
CA GLU A 436 10.83 11.79 14.32
C GLU A 436 11.74 11.98 15.55
N GLN A 437 12.57 11.00 15.90
CA GLN A 437 13.46 11.08 17.05
C GLN A 437 14.47 12.23 16.92
N ILE A 438 15.10 12.40 15.75
CA ILE A 438 16.03 13.51 15.50
C ILE A 438 15.34 14.86 15.69
N LEU A 439 14.08 14.98 15.23
CA LEU A 439 13.30 16.21 15.40
C LEU A 439 13.01 16.51 16.88
N LEU A 440 12.62 15.49 17.66
CA LEU A 440 12.33 15.63 19.09
C LEU A 440 13.58 15.98 19.88
N ASP A 441 14.70 15.33 19.59
CA ASP A 441 16.00 15.63 20.22
C ASP A 441 16.47 17.06 19.89
N ALA A 442 16.07 17.60 18.74
CA ALA A 442 16.31 18.99 18.36
C ALA A 442 15.29 19.97 18.98
N GLY A 443 14.34 19.51 19.80
CA GLY A 443 13.36 20.36 20.49
C GLY A 443 12.09 20.68 19.69
N ALA A 444 11.73 19.85 18.70
CA ALA A 444 10.43 19.93 18.06
C ALA A 444 9.33 19.32 18.98
N SER A 445 8.10 19.79 18.82
CA SER A 445 6.94 19.26 19.54
C SER A 445 6.16 18.29 18.64
N ARG A 446 5.71 17.17 19.17
CA ARG A 446 4.80 16.25 18.46
C ARG A 446 3.49 16.94 18.08
N VAL A 447 2.90 16.50 16.96
CA VAL A 447 1.57 16.94 16.49
C VAL A 447 0.46 16.03 17.02
#